data_c4f40d0dccf12093ff25da4ba40ec90c
#
_entry.id   c4f40d0dccf12093ff25da4ba40ec90c
#
_cell.length_a   1.000
_cell.length_b   1.000
_cell.length_c   1.000
_cell.angle_alpha   90.00
_cell.angle_beta   90.00
_cell.angle_gamma   90.00
#
_symmetry.space_group_name_H-M   'P 1'
#
loop_
_entity.id
_entity.type
_entity.pdbx_description
1 polymer ?
#
loop_
_entity_poly.entity_id
_entity_poly.type
_entity_poly.pdbx_seq_one_letter_code
_entity_poly.pdbx_strand_id
1 'polypeptide(L)'
;LATVEGLTAAAEKYYNWTDAQTEAPDDGRALFGRDAMANYLLIGAKELGCTIFDVQNGKMTLDFDKNVIRKLWDNYYVPFIKGYFEATGHFRSDDIKTGTILSYVGSSSSATFFPDSVMTSDDDSHSIELKVLPNPHFAGCEPVSVQQGAGMVVTKGDEAEIKASVTFLKYFTAPENNIQFSIGSGYLPVTREANKEEMLADSEVAMTPEVKSVLQMAVKTVNENKLYTTRAFEGGKNARKVLEYAMSDLAVADRDTVEQRIAAGQSAEQAEVEFLTDAYFDSWYRDTLAQLQ
;
A
#
# COMPACT_ATOMS: atom_id res chain seq x y z
N LEU A 1 -15.66 3.20 0.31
CA LEU A 1 -14.22 2.95 0.48
C LEU A 1 -13.85 1.45 0.46
N ALA A 2 -14.84 0.56 0.28
CA ALA A 2 -14.58 -0.88 0.22
C ALA A 2 -13.98 -1.34 -1.11
N THR A 3 -14.16 -0.56 -2.18
CA THR A 3 -13.63 -0.88 -3.50
C THR A 3 -12.65 0.19 -3.98
N VAL A 4 -11.74 -0.19 -4.87
CA VAL A 4 -10.76 0.72 -5.48
C VAL A 4 -11.47 1.83 -6.23
N GLU A 5 -12.49 1.48 -7.02
CA GLU A 5 -13.30 2.45 -7.77
C GLU A 5 -14.10 3.37 -6.84
N GLY A 6 -14.63 2.82 -5.73
CA GLY A 6 -15.35 3.61 -4.73
C GLY A 6 -14.44 4.58 -3.97
N LEU A 7 -13.19 4.17 -3.70
CA LEU A 7 -12.17 5.04 -3.13
C LEU A 7 -11.82 6.19 -4.08
N THR A 8 -11.59 5.90 -5.36
CA THR A 8 -11.32 6.93 -6.39
C THR A 8 -12.47 7.94 -6.47
N ALA A 9 -13.72 7.46 -6.52
CA ALA A 9 -14.88 8.34 -6.55
C ALA A 9 -15.06 9.18 -5.27
N ALA A 10 -14.67 8.65 -4.11
CA ALA A 10 -14.67 9.40 -2.85
C ALA A 10 -13.59 10.48 -2.84
N ALA A 11 -12.41 10.17 -3.38
CA ALA A 11 -11.30 11.10 -3.48
C ALA A 11 -11.61 12.28 -4.41
N GLU A 12 -12.22 12.02 -5.57
CA GLU A 12 -12.73 13.07 -6.47
C GLU A 12 -13.71 13.98 -5.76
N LYS A 13 -14.68 13.42 -5.04
CA LYS A 13 -15.66 14.22 -4.29
C LYS A 13 -15.02 15.08 -3.20
N TYR A 14 -14.02 14.53 -2.52
CA TYR A 14 -13.30 15.26 -1.49
C TYR A 14 -12.49 16.40 -2.07
N TYR A 15 -11.75 16.15 -3.17
CA TYR A 15 -11.01 17.17 -3.89
C TYR A 15 -11.92 18.31 -4.31
N ASN A 16 -13.01 18.02 -5.02
CA ASN A 16 -13.97 19.04 -5.48
C ASN A 16 -14.64 19.79 -4.32
N TRP A 17 -14.87 19.11 -3.20
CA TRP A 17 -15.44 19.77 -2.02
C TRP A 17 -14.42 20.71 -1.36
N THR A 18 -13.16 20.35 -1.24
CA THR A 18 -12.12 21.23 -0.68
C THR A 18 -11.80 22.37 -1.61
N ASP A 19 -11.71 22.15 -2.91
CA ASP A 19 -11.52 23.19 -3.93
C ASP A 19 -12.61 24.28 -3.86
N ALA A 20 -13.86 23.87 -3.66
CA ALA A 20 -14.98 24.80 -3.51
C ALA A 20 -14.95 25.62 -2.19
N GLN A 21 -14.02 25.37 -1.26
CA GLN A 21 -13.88 26.15 -0.01
C GLN A 21 -12.94 27.34 -0.18
N THR A 22 -12.21 27.46 -1.28
CA THR A 22 -11.24 28.51 -1.56
C THR A 22 -11.67 29.34 -2.77
N GLU A 23 -11.04 30.52 -2.99
CA GLU A 23 -11.26 31.33 -4.17
C GLU A 23 -10.30 30.93 -5.32
N ALA A 24 -9.21 30.25 -5.00
CA ALA A 24 -8.27 29.75 -6.00
C ALA A 24 -8.84 28.50 -6.67
N PRO A 25 -8.87 28.42 -7.99
CA PRO A 25 -9.35 27.23 -8.69
C PRO A 25 -8.28 26.14 -8.69
N ASP A 26 -8.72 24.89 -8.72
CA ASP A 26 -7.87 23.71 -8.89
C ASP A 26 -6.86 23.48 -7.73
N ASP A 27 -7.20 23.95 -6.50
CA ASP A 27 -6.40 23.79 -5.28
C ASP A 27 -7.00 22.81 -4.25
N GLY A 28 -7.85 21.93 -4.71
CA GLY A 28 -8.45 20.87 -3.91
C GLY A 28 -7.40 19.96 -3.25
N ARG A 29 -7.77 19.33 -2.12
CA ARG A 29 -6.87 18.49 -1.32
C ARG A 29 -7.01 17.01 -1.67
N ALA A 30 -5.89 16.30 -1.62
CA ALA A 30 -5.86 14.85 -1.81
C ALA A 30 -6.51 14.12 -0.62
N LEU A 31 -7.27 13.06 -0.93
CA LEU A 31 -7.87 12.19 0.08
C LEU A 31 -6.94 11.07 0.50
N PHE A 32 -6.15 10.53 -0.43
CA PHE A 32 -5.57 9.20 -0.30
C PHE A 32 -4.14 9.13 -0.80
N GLY A 33 -3.34 8.28 -0.14
CA GLY A 33 -2.02 7.86 -0.59
C GLY A 33 -1.82 6.36 -0.43
N ARG A 34 -0.77 5.82 -1.04
CA ARG A 34 -0.47 4.39 -0.98
C ARG A 34 1.01 4.15 -0.83
N ASP A 35 1.37 3.32 0.14
CA ASP A 35 2.68 2.69 0.23
C ASP A 35 2.70 1.38 -0.58
N ALA A 36 3.89 0.90 -0.90
CA ALA A 36 4.13 -0.40 -1.50
C ALA A 36 3.38 -0.63 -2.83
N MET A 37 3.68 0.19 -3.84
CA MET A 37 3.05 0.13 -5.16
C MET A 37 3.18 -1.22 -5.86
N ALA A 38 4.28 -1.96 -5.65
CA ALA A 38 4.39 -3.31 -6.15
C ALA A 38 3.26 -4.22 -5.61
N ASN A 39 2.83 -4.03 -4.36
CA ASN A 39 1.70 -4.79 -3.82
C ASN A 39 0.38 -4.41 -4.50
N TYR A 40 0.15 -3.12 -4.79
CA TYR A 40 -1.03 -2.69 -5.53
C TYR A 40 -1.13 -3.36 -6.89
N LEU A 41 -0.02 -3.34 -7.66
CA LEU A 41 0.01 -3.95 -8.99
C LEU A 41 -0.15 -5.48 -8.93
N LEU A 42 0.55 -6.16 -8.02
CA LEU A 42 0.51 -7.62 -7.89
C LEU A 42 -0.86 -8.13 -7.40
N ILE A 43 -1.41 -7.48 -6.38
CA ILE A 43 -2.69 -7.88 -5.78
C ILE A 43 -3.85 -7.49 -6.70
N GLY A 44 -3.86 -6.25 -7.21
CA GLY A 44 -4.90 -5.79 -8.12
C GLY A 44 -4.96 -6.61 -9.42
N ALA A 45 -3.79 -6.93 -10.00
CA ALA A 45 -3.75 -7.85 -11.14
C ALA A 45 -4.32 -9.23 -10.77
N LYS A 46 -3.99 -9.74 -9.59
CA LYS A 46 -4.50 -11.04 -9.13
C LYS A 46 -6.01 -11.04 -8.94
N GLU A 47 -6.59 -10.00 -8.39
CA GLU A 47 -8.04 -9.80 -8.28
C GLU A 47 -8.71 -9.75 -9.66
N LEU A 48 -8.05 -9.10 -10.62
CA LEU A 48 -8.52 -8.98 -12.01
C LEU A 48 -8.22 -10.22 -12.89
N GLY A 49 -7.74 -11.32 -12.28
CA GLY A 49 -7.53 -12.60 -12.96
C GLY A 49 -6.17 -12.78 -13.63
N CYS A 50 -5.24 -11.83 -13.48
CA CYS A 50 -3.89 -11.89 -14.01
C CYS A 50 -2.86 -12.21 -12.91
N THR A 51 -1.84 -12.99 -13.23
CA THR A 51 -0.71 -13.27 -12.32
C THR A 51 0.56 -12.76 -12.96
N ILE A 52 0.96 -11.50 -12.64
CA ILE A 52 2.09 -10.83 -13.31
C ILE A 52 3.34 -11.72 -13.36
N PHE A 53 3.69 -12.37 -12.26
CA PHE A 53 4.82 -13.31 -12.18
C PHE A 53 4.30 -14.70 -11.83
N ASP A 54 4.02 -15.53 -12.83
CA ASP A 54 3.71 -16.94 -12.59
C ASP A 54 4.99 -17.74 -12.53
N VAL A 55 5.28 -18.31 -11.35
CA VAL A 55 6.52 -19.05 -11.06
C VAL A 55 6.19 -20.51 -10.83
N GLN A 56 6.64 -21.36 -11.76
CA GLN A 56 6.46 -22.81 -11.70
C GLN A 56 7.82 -23.52 -11.85
N ASN A 57 8.17 -24.40 -10.92
CA ASN A 57 9.43 -25.13 -10.92
C ASN A 57 10.66 -24.22 -11.08
N GLY A 58 10.64 -23.06 -10.43
CA GLY A 58 11.74 -22.08 -10.47
C GLY A 58 11.81 -21.25 -11.77
N LYS A 59 10.93 -21.47 -12.73
CA LYS A 59 10.83 -20.66 -13.95
C LYS A 59 9.70 -19.67 -13.83
N MET A 60 9.98 -18.42 -14.10
CA MET A 60 9.02 -17.34 -14.13
C MET A 60 8.48 -17.17 -15.56
N THR A 61 7.17 -17.03 -15.68
CA THR A 61 6.47 -16.56 -16.87
C THR A 61 5.86 -15.21 -16.55
N LEU A 62 6.19 -14.20 -17.34
CA LEU A 62 5.64 -12.85 -17.20
C LEU A 62 4.28 -12.78 -17.92
N ASP A 63 3.24 -12.40 -17.17
CA ASP A 63 1.92 -12.04 -17.69
C ASP A 63 1.60 -10.61 -17.30
N PHE A 64 1.96 -9.67 -18.16
CA PHE A 64 1.73 -8.23 -17.97
C PHE A 64 0.59 -7.79 -18.90
N ASP A 65 -0.63 -8.34 -18.64
CA ASP A 65 -1.81 -8.09 -19.47
C ASP A 65 -2.16 -6.61 -19.55
N LYS A 66 -2.19 -6.07 -20.78
CA LYS A 66 -2.36 -4.64 -21.03
C LYS A 66 -3.69 -4.09 -20.50
N ASN A 67 -4.77 -4.87 -20.58
CA ASN A 67 -6.09 -4.40 -20.14
C ASN A 67 -6.18 -4.37 -18.61
N VAL A 68 -5.60 -5.37 -17.97
CA VAL A 68 -5.50 -5.43 -16.50
C VAL A 68 -4.63 -4.27 -16.01
N ILE A 69 -3.46 -4.07 -16.60
CA ILE A 69 -2.56 -2.98 -16.22
C ILE A 69 -3.19 -1.60 -16.50
N ARG A 70 -3.95 -1.47 -17.59
CA ARG A 70 -4.71 -0.23 -17.85
C ARG A 70 -5.73 0.05 -16.75
N LYS A 71 -6.45 -0.95 -16.27
CA LYS A 71 -7.39 -0.77 -15.17
C LYS A 71 -6.70 -0.34 -13.87
N LEU A 72 -5.50 -0.90 -13.59
CA LEU A 72 -4.67 -0.47 -12.45
C LEU A 72 -4.19 0.98 -12.62
N TRP A 73 -3.74 1.35 -13.81
CA TRP A 73 -3.36 2.71 -14.16
C TRP A 73 -4.50 3.71 -13.96
N ASP A 74 -5.67 3.42 -14.48
CA ASP A 74 -6.84 4.29 -14.39
C ASP A 74 -7.32 4.52 -12.94
N ASN A 75 -6.98 3.62 -12.01
CA ASN A 75 -7.37 3.70 -10.61
C ASN A 75 -6.23 4.11 -9.65
N TYR A 76 -5.06 4.44 -10.17
CA TYR A 76 -3.97 5.03 -9.37
C TYR A 76 -3.34 6.23 -10.06
N TYR A 77 -2.78 6.06 -11.26
CA TYR A 77 -2.09 7.14 -11.95
C TYR A 77 -3.05 8.29 -12.29
N VAL A 78 -4.18 7.99 -12.90
CA VAL A 78 -5.16 9.02 -13.29
C VAL A 78 -5.65 9.84 -12.08
N PRO A 79 -6.11 9.22 -10.96
CA PRO A 79 -6.45 9.99 -9.75
C PRO A 79 -5.28 10.79 -9.18
N PHE A 80 -4.05 10.30 -9.32
CA PHE A 80 -2.86 11.00 -8.84
C PHE A 80 -2.60 12.26 -9.66
N ILE A 81 -2.65 12.17 -11.01
CA ILE A 81 -2.51 13.32 -11.91
C ILE A 81 -3.58 14.39 -11.64
N LYS A 82 -4.80 13.97 -11.29
CA LYS A 82 -5.90 14.86 -10.94
C LYS A 82 -5.82 15.47 -9.53
N GLY A 83 -4.79 15.14 -8.75
CA GLY A 83 -4.62 15.61 -7.37
C GLY A 83 -5.54 14.96 -6.34
N TYR A 84 -6.25 13.89 -6.70
CA TYR A 84 -7.10 13.16 -5.77
C TYR A 84 -6.30 12.27 -4.82
N PHE A 85 -5.12 11.83 -5.26
CA PHE A 85 -4.12 11.06 -4.52
C PHE A 85 -2.81 11.83 -4.43
N GLU A 86 -2.04 11.58 -3.36
CA GLU A 86 -0.78 12.26 -3.14
C GLU A 86 0.24 11.39 -2.39
N ALA A 87 1.54 11.75 -2.55
CA ALA A 87 2.66 11.06 -1.95
C ALA A 87 3.88 12.02 -1.86
N THR A 88 3.98 12.82 -0.80
CA THR A 88 5.06 13.79 -0.58
C THR A 88 6.11 13.31 0.40
N GLY A 89 5.74 12.69 1.50
CA GLY A 89 6.64 12.14 2.50
C GLY A 89 7.30 10.83 2.08
N HIS A 90 8.25 10.37 2.88
CA HIS A 90 8.87 9.07 2.66
C HIS A 90 7.87 7.92 2.83
N PHE A 91 7.02 8.02 3.86
CA PHE A 91 5.90 7.12 4.10
C PHE A 91 4.59 7.90 4.15
N ARG A 92 3.48 7.23 3.82
CA ARG A 92 2.14 7.84 3.86
C ARG A 92 1.71 8.27 5.27
N SER A 93 2.24 7.62 6.31
CA SER A 93 2.08 8.10 7.69
C SER A 93 2.69 9.49 7.93
N ASP A 94 3.70 9.89 7.16
CA ASP A 94 4.25 11.25 7.24
C ASP A 94 3.29 12.28 6.63
N ASP A 95 2.62 11.93 5.53
CA ASP A 95 1.61 12.77 4.88
C ASP A 95 0.35 12.95 5.74
N ILE A 96 0.00 11.96 6.57
CA ILE A 96 -1.05 12.12 7.58
C ILE A 96 -0.64 13.16 8.64
N LYS A 97 0.62 13.15 9.10
CA LYS A 97 1.09 14.11 10.12
C LYS A 97 0.98 15.56 9.69
N THR A 98 1.12 15.82 8.40
CA THR A 98 1.02 17.16 7.80
C THR A 98 -0.37 17.50 7.30
N GLY A 99 -1.32 16.54 7.32
CA GLY A 99 -2.66 16.74 6.79
C GLY A 99 -2.71 16.79 5.25
N THR A 100 -1.65 16.37 4.58
CA THR A 100 -1.56 16.27 3.11
C THR A 100 -2.59 15.30 2.56
N ILE A 101 -2.81 14.18 3.25
CA ILE A 101 -3.83 13.18 2.95
C ILE A 101 -4.64 12.82 4.19
N LEU A 102 -5.86 12.29 4.00
CA LEU A 102 -6.73 11.82 5.10
C LEU A 102 -6.71 10.31 5.28
N SER A 103 -6.24 9.57 4.30
CA SER A 103 -6.26 8.10 4.34
C SER A 103 -5.14 7.51 3.51
N TYR A 104 -4.73 6.30 3.89
CA TYR A 104 -3.73 5.56 3.11
C TYR A 104 -3.86 4.05 3.27
N VAL A 105 -3.25 3.33 2.33
CA VAL A 105 -2.96 1.90 2.47
C VAL A 105 -1.48 1.73 2.73
N GLY A 106 -1.16 1.02 3.80
CA GLY A 106 0.22 0.74 4.21
C GLY A 106 0.36 -0.61 4.90
N SER A 107 1.54 -0.89 5.41
CA SER A 107 1.80 -2.08 6.22
C SER A 107 1.09 -1.98 7.58
N SER A 108 0.67 -3.12 8.15
CA SER A 108 0.17 -3.17 9.52
C SER A 108 1.16 -2.62 10.56
N SER A 109 2.47 -2.74 10.31
CA SER A 109 3.51 -2.15 11.15
C SER A 109 3.50 -0.62 11.17
N SER A 110 2.87 0.05 10.20
CA SER A 110 2.75 1.51 10.19
C SER A 110 1.83 2.05 11.30
N ALA A 111 1.02 1.18 11.93
CA ALA A 111 0.19 1.55 13.08
C ALA A 111 0.99 2.17 14.24
N THR A 112 2.24 1.73 14.43
CA THR A 112 3.12 2.24 15.48
C THR A 112 3.65 3.66 15.20
N PHE A 113 3.44 4.17 13.99
CA PHE A 113 3.87 5.51 13.53
C PHE A 113 2.69 6.43 13.21
N PHE A 114 1.46 5.95 13.39
CA PHE A 114 0.28 6.77 13.14
C PHE A 114 0.22 7.90 14.18
N PRO A 115 0.02 9.18 13.78
CA PRO A 115 0.04 10.30 14.68
C PRO A 115 -1.30 10.47 15.43
N ASP A 116 -1.22 11.03 16.64
CA ASP A 116 -2.39 11.43 17.44
C ASP A 116 -2.95 12.80 17.02
N SER A 117 -2.15 13.56 16.26
CA SER A 117 -2.51 14.90 15.80
C SER A 117 -1.91 15.20 14.43
N VAL A 118 -2.57 16.09 13.72
CA VAL A 118 -2.11 16.67 12.44
C VAL A 118 -1.61 18.08 12.72
N MET A 119 -0.46 18.41 12.13
CA MET A 119 0.12 19.76 12.13
C MET A 119 0.01 20.34 10.72
N THR A 120 -0.91 21.27 10.51
CA THR A 120 -1.12 21.93 9.19
C THR A 120 -0.22 23.14 9.01
N SER A 121 0.28 23.72 10.12
CA SER A 121 1.30 24.77 10.18
C SER A 121 1.98 24.77 11.56
N ASP A 122 3.00 25.60 11.74
CA ASP A 122 3.72 25.73 13.03
C ASP A 122 2.80 26.12 14.19
N ASP A 123 1.71 26.84 13.91
CA ASP A 123 0.76 27.38 14.91
C ASP A 123 -0.61 26.67 14.87
N ASP A 124 -0.82 25.72 13.97
CA ASP A 124 -2.11 25.03 13.81
C ASP A 124 -1.95 23.52 13.88
N SER A 125 -2.51 22.96 14.94
CA SER A 125 -2.58 21.52 15.12
C SER A 125 -3.91 21.09 15.70
N HIS A 126 -4.40 19.91 15.31
CA HIS A 126 -5.62 19.33 15.87
C HIS A 126 -5.46 17.83 16.07
N SER A 127 -6.14 17.30 17.08
CA SER A 127 -6.18 15.85 17.33
C SER A 127 -6.97 15.13 16.25
N ILE A 128 -6.55 13.93 15.91
CA ILE A 128 -7.23 13.04 14.99
C ILE A 128 -7.51 11.68 15.63
N GLU A 129 -8.48 10.96 15.08
CA GLU A 129 -8.81 9.59 15.49
C GLU A 129 -8.59 8.66 14.31
N LEU A 130 -7.88 7.54 14.54
CA LEU A 130 -7.66 6.51 13.54
C LEU A 130 -8.92 5.67 13.33
N LYS A 131 -9.34 5.54 12.07
CA LYS A 131 -10.34 4.58 11.63
C LYS A 131 -9.70 3.53 10.71
N VAL A 132 -9.64 2.29 11.15
CA VAL A 132 -9.12 1.18 10.34
C VAL A 132 -10.23 0.56 9.53
N LEU A 133 -10.01 0.40 8.23
CA LEU A 133 -10.93 -0.20 7.27
C LEU A 133 -10.27 -1.39 6.57
N PRO A 134 -11.03 -2.34 6.02
CA PRO A 134 -10.49 -3.35 5.11
C PRO A 134 -9.78 -2.71 3.92
N ASN A 135 -8.71 -3.37 3.44
CA ASN A 135 -8.03 -2.90 2.21
C ASN A 135 -9.01 -2.89 1.03
N PRO A 136 -9.10 -1.80 0.26
CA PRO A 136 -9.96 -1.74 -0.92
C PRO A 136 -9.56 -2.80 -1.96
N HIS A 137 -10.54 -3.46 -2.54
CA HIS A 137 -10.39 -4.43 -3.64
C HIS A 137 -11.16 -3.98 -4.88
N PHE A 138 -10.89 -4.55 -6.06
CA PHE A 138 -11.62 -4.20 -7.27
C PHE A 138 -13.08 -4.67 -7.21
N ALA A 139 -14.00 -3.80 -7.65
CA ALA A 139 -15.43 -4.09 -7.61
C ALA A 139 -15.79 -5.37 -8.36
N GLY A 140 -16.58 -6.24 -7.71
CA GLY A 140 -16.99 -7.53 -8.27
C GLY A 140 -15.94 -8.64 -8.19
N CYS A 141 -14.76 -8.37 -7.61
CA CYS A 141 -13.72 -9.36 -7.42
C CYS A 141 -13.71 -9.89 -5.97
N GLU A 142 -13.18 -11.09 -5.77
CA GLU A 142 -12.89 -11.60 -4.42
C GLU A 142 -11.65 -10.88 -3.86
N PRO A 143 -11.69 -10.44 -2.59
CA PRO A 143 -10.56 -9.75 -2.00
C PRO A 143 -9.32 -10.65 -1.92
N VAL A 144 -8.20 -10.14 -2.42
CA VAL A 144 -6.89 -10.74 -2.26
C VAL A 144 -6.03 -9.82 -1.41
N SER A 145 -5.31 -10.38 -0.44
CA SER A 145 -4.40 -9.61 0.41
C SER A 145 -2.98 -10.10 0.27
N VAL A 146 -2.04 -9.17 0.33
CA VAL A 146 -0.62 -9.54 0.31
C VAL A 146 -0.25 -10.19 1.65
N GLN A 147 0.44 -11.32 1.57
CA GLN A 147 1.17 -11.86 2.71
C GLN A 147 2.63 -11.48 2.54
N GLN A 148 3.08 -10.56 3.35
CA GLN A 148 4.42 -10.03 3.33
C GLN A 148 5.00 -10.06 4.75
N GLY A 149 6.29 -10.29 4.88
CA GLY A 149 6.94 -10.31 6.18
C GLY A 149 8.42 -10.67 6.06
N ALA A 150 9.09 -10.73 7.20
CA ALA A 150 10.45 -11.21 7.31
C ALA A 150 10.48 -12.73 7.50
N GLY A 151 11.48 -13.37 6.95
CA GLY A 151 11.77 -14.78 7.20
C GLY A 151 13.05 -14.94 8.01
N MET A 152 13.10 -15.94 8.86
CA MET A 152 14.31 -16.32 9.58
C MET A 152 14.91 -17.59 8.97
N VAL A 153 16.23 -17.61 8.79
CA VAL A 153 16.95 -18.72 8.17
C VAL A 153 18.01 -19.21 9.16
N VAL A 154 18.06 -20.52 9.39
CA VAL A 154 19.18 -21.15 10.11
C VAL A 154 20.33 -21.28 9.12
N THR A 155 21.43 -20.60 9.40
CA THR A 155 22.64 -20.68 8.58
C THR A 155 23.38 -21.97 8.85
N LYS A 156 24.25 -22.37 7.90
CA LYS A 156 25.16 -23.49 8.08
C LYS A 156 26.14 -23.19 9.22
N GLY A 157 26.25 -24.12 10.16
CA GLY A 157 27.12 -24.02 11.32
C GLY A 157 27.42 -25.43 11.88
N ASP A 158 27.99 -25.50 13.06
CA ASP A 158 28.13 -26.77 13.77
C ASP A 158 26.77 -27.25 14.36
N GLU A 159 26.71 -28.45 14.87
CA GLU A 159 25.47 -29.05 15.39
C GLU A 159 24.91 -28.27 16.59
N ALA A 160 25.76 -27.71 17.44
CA ALA A 160 25.33 -26.94 18.60
C ALA A 160 24.73 -25.60 18.21
N GLU A 161 25.33 -24.89 17.24
CA GLU A 161 24.84 -23.62 16.69
C GLU A 161 23.49 -23.82 15.98
N ILE A 162 23.35 -24.86 15.15
CA ILE A 162 22.12 -25.21 14.48
C ILE A 162 21.03 -25.54 15.51
N LYS A 163 21.34 -26.33 16.52
CA LYS A 163 20.42 -26.72 17.59
C LYS A 163 19.96 -25.48 18.39
N ALA A 164 20.88 -24.59 18.73
CA ALA A 164 20.55 -23.34 19.43
C ALA A 164 19.62 -22.44 18.60
N SER A 165 19.93 -22.27 17.31
CA SER A 165 19.11 -21.51 16.38
C SER A 165 17.69 -22.07 16.24
N VAL A 166 17.56 -23.39 16.09
CA VAL A 166 16.24 -24.06 16.02
C VAL A 166 15.48 -23.93 17.35
N THR A 167 16.16 -24.00 18.48
CA THR A 167 15.55 -23.82 19.81
C THR A 167 15.01 -22.40 19.96
N PHE A 168 15.79 -21.40 19.55
CA PHE A 168 15.34 -20.01 19.53
C PHE A 168 14.12 -19.80 18.62
N LEU A 169 14.14 -20.35 17.40
CA LEU A 169 13.00 -20.22 16.47
C LEU A 169 11.72 -20.86 17.03
N LYS A 170 11.83 -22.02 17.68
CA LYS A 170 10.69 -22.66 18.34
C LYS A 170 10.13 -21.80 19.48
N TYR A 171 10.99 -21.19 20.28
CA TYR A 171 10.59 -20.25 21.33
C TYR A 171 9.91 -19.01 20.73
N PHE A 172 10.54 -18.39 19.74
CA PHE A 172 10.08 -17.15 19.10
C PHE A 172 8.72 -17.32 18.39
N THR A 173 8.50 -18.49 17.75
CA THR A 173 7.26 -18.78 17.03
C THR A 173 6.17 -19.46 17.88
N ALA A 174 6.43 -19.75 19.16
CA ALA A 174 5.39 -20.20 20.08
C ALA A 174 4.32 -19.10 20.24
N PRO A 175 3.01 -19.45 20.24
CA PRO A 175 1.92 -18.47 20.22
C PRO A 175 2.08 -17.37 21.26
N GLU A 176 2.40 -17.73 22.50
CA GLU A 176 2.49 -16.81 23.64
C GLU A 176 3.63 -15.78 23.46
N ASN A 177 4.78 -16.21 22.90
CA ASN A 177 5.92 -15.34 22.68
C ASN A 177 5.76 -14.52 21.40
N ASN A 178 5.20 -15.14 20.36
CA ASN A 178 5.05 -14.51 19.06
C ASN A 178 4.00 -13.39 19.08
N ILE A 179 2.94 -13.52 19.89
CA ILE A 179 1.96 -12.45 20.06
C ILE A 179 2.56 -11.19 20.69
N GLN A 180 3.47 -11.34 21.66
CA GLN A 180 4.17 -10.22 22.29
C GLN A 180 5.01 -9.44 21.28
N PHE A 181 5.75 -10.17 20.41
CA PHE A 181 6.51 -9.54 19.32
C PHE A 181 5.58 -8.83 18.33
N SER A 182 4.46 -9.47 17.99
CA SER A 182 3.48 -8.92 17.04
C SER A 182 2.88 -7.61 17.53
N ILE A 183 2.50 -7.53 18.81
CA ILE A 183 1.97 -6.32 19.42
C ILE A 183 3.00 -5.19 19.39
N GLY A 184 4.25 -5.48 19.75
CA GLY A 184 5.32 -4.46 19.80
C GLY A 184 5.79 -3.98 18.43
N SER A 185 5.59 -4.78 17.36
CA SER A 185 6.10 -4.48 16.03
C SER A 185 5.03 -4.16 14.98
N GLY A 186 3.75 -4.41 15.29
CA GLY A 186 2.66 -4.33 14.32
C GLY A 186 2.65 -5.45 13.27
N TYR A 187 3.54 -6.44 13.38
CA TYR A 187 3.52 -7.64 12.55
C TYR A 187 2.45 -8.63 13.02
N LEU A 188 1.96 -9.48 12.11
CA LEU A 188 1.07 -10.56 12.49
C LEU A 188 1.85 -11.78 13.01
N PRO A 189 1.26 -12.55 13.95
CA PRO A 189 1.81 -13.83 14.37
C PRO A 189 1.93 -14.82 13.20
N VAL A 190 2.91 -15.73 13.29
CA VAL A 190 3.20 -16.68 12.19
C VAL A 190 2.33 -17.94 12.21
N THR A 191 1.62 -18.22 13.31
CA THR A 191 0.77 -19.41 13.43
C THR A 191 -0.72 -19.05 13.35
N ARG A 192 -1.54 -19.97 12.84
CA ARG A 192 -3.00 -19.80 12.82
C ARG A 192 -3.60 -19.73 14.22
N GLU A 193 -2.98 -20.40 15.19
CA GLU A 193 -3.40 -20.39 16.58
C GLU A 193 -3.26 -19.00 17.20
N ALA A 194 -2.15 -18.32 16.92
CA ALA A 194 -1.90 -16.98 17.41
C ALA A 194 -2.65 -15.88 16.61
N ASN A 195 -3.09 -16.15 15.37
CA ASN A 195 -3.90 -15.24 14.57
C ASN A 195 -5.40 -15.36 14.89
N LYS A 196 -5.75 -15.14 16.15
CA LYS A 196 -7.13 -15.07 16.65
C LYS A 196 -7.34 -13.82 17.48
N GLU A 197 -8.54 -13.26 17.44
CA GLU A 197 -8.88 -12.06 18.20
C GLU A 197 -8.72 -12.26 19.70
N GLU A 198 -9.05 -13.46 20.21
CA GLU A 198 -8.91 -13.82 21.62
C GLU A 198 -7.45 -13.73 22.08
N MET A 199 -6.51 -14.17 21.25
CA MET A 199 -5.08 -14.12 21.56
C MET A 199 -4.56 -12.68 21.69
N LEU A 200 -5.12 -11.74 20.92
CA LEU A 200 -4.83 -10.31 21.05
C LEU A 200 -5.47 -9.73 22.33
N ALA A 201 -6.70 -10.14 22.63
CA ALA A 201 -7.44 -9.65 23.78
C ALA A 201 -6.88 -10.14 25.12
N ASP A 202 -6.41 -11.40 25.15
CA ASP A 202 -5.86 -12.05 26.36
C ASP A 202 -4.38 -11.72 26.59
N SER A 203 -3.74 -10.95 25.71
CA SER A 203 -2.35 -10.56 25.88
C SER A 203 -2.19 -9.56 27.04
N GLU A 204 -1.21 -9.81 27.91
CA GLU A 204 -0.80 -8.90 28.99
C GLU A 204 0.00 -7.69 28.47
N VAL A 205 0.37 -7.67 27.18
CA VAL A 205 1.12 -6.56 26.58
C VAL A 205 0.19 -5.37 26.32
N ALA A 206 0.54 -4.21 26.86
CA ALA A 206 -0.19 -2.98 26.64
C ALA A 206 -0.13 -2.59 25.14
N MET A 207 -1.30 -2.32 24.56
CA MET A 207 -1.45 -1.85 23.18
C MET A 207 -2.09 -0.47 23.19
N THR A 208 -1.63 0.41 22.29
CA THR A 208 -2.41 1.61 21.98
C THR A 208 -3.70 1.24 21.24
N PRO A 209 -4.76 2.06 21.31
CA PRO A 209 -6.00 1.81 20.58
C PRO A 209 -5.76 1.62 19.05
N GLU A 210 -4.81 2.38 18.48
CA GLU A 210 -4.45 2.34 17.06
C GLU A 210 -3.84 0.98 16.69
N VAL A 211 -2.82 0.54 17.42
CA VAL A 211 -2.16 -0.75 17.23
C VAL A 211 -3.19 -1.89 17.36
N LYS A 212 -4.05 -1.82 18.39
CA LYS A 212 -5.10 -2.81 18.61
C LYS A 212 -6.06 -2.89 17.41
N SER A 213 -6.56 -1.74 16.95
CA SER A 213 -7.49 -1.65 15.81
C SER A 213 -6.89 -2.20 14.53
N VAL A 214 -5.61 -1.88 14.25
CA VAL A 214 -4.91 -2.37 13.06
C VAL A 214 -4.66 -3.87 13.14
N LEU A 215 -4.19 -4.39 14.29
CA LEU A 215 -3.96 -5.83 14.44
C LEU A 215 -5.25 -6.64 14.37
N GLN A 216 -6.36 -6.16 14.95
CA GLN A 216 -7.67 -6.82 14.82
C GLN A 216 -8.12 -6.90 13.36
N MET A 217 -8.02 -5.79 12.61
CA MET A 217 -8.34 -5.78 11.18
C MET A 217 -7.41 -6.68 10.38
N ALA A 218 -6.12 -6.70 10.70
CA ALA A 218 -5.15 -7.54 10.01
C ALA A 218 -5.38 -9.03 10.28
N VAL A 219 -5.69 -9.42 11.53
CA VAL A 219 -6.09 -10.80 11.88
C VAL A 219 -7.36 -11.22 11.12
N LYS A 220 -8.36 -10.35 11.07
CA LYS A 220 -9.56 -10.59 10.27
C LYS A 220 -9.22 -10.81 8.80
N THR A 221 -8.41 -9.92 8.23
CA THR A 221 -7.99 -9.97 6.82
C THR A 221 -7.28 -11.29 6.47
N VAL A 222 -6.34 -11.77 7.29
CA VAL A 222 -5.62 -13.02 6.99
C VAL A 222 -6.49 -14.27 7.18
N ASN A 223 -7.58 -14.18 7.92
CA ASN A 223 -8.52 -15.29 8.11
C ASN A 223 -9.63 -15.33 7.04
N GLU A 224 -10.03 -14.18 6.49
CA GLU A 224 -11.16 -14.07 5.57
C GLU A 224 -10.73 -13.95 4.10
N ASN A 225 -9.59 -13.32 3.81
CA ASN A 225 -9.17 -13.05 2.44
C ASN A 225 -8.26 -14.16 1.89
N LYS A 226 -8.21 -14.25 0.57
CA LYS A 226 -7.20 -15.04 -0.12
C LYS A 226 -5.84 -14.36 0.01
N LEU A 227 -4.87 -15.05 0.61
CA LEU A 227 -3.52 -14.51 0.74
C LEU A 227 -2.68 -14.83 -0.50
N TYR A 228 -1.88 -13.87 -0.93
CA TYR A 228 -0.98 -14.00 -2.05
C TYR A 228 0.41 -13.42 -1.74
N THR A 229 1.43 -14.13 -2.15
CA THR A 229 2.81 -13.63 -2.26
C THR A 229 3.45 -14.22 -3.51
N THR A 230 4.25 -13.43 -4.21
CA THR A 230 5.00 -13.90 -5.38
C THR A 230 6.04 -14.93 -4.95
N ARG A 231 6.10 -16.07 -5.63
CA ARG A 231 7.16 -17.06 -5.41
C ARG A 231 8.50 -16.50 -5.84
N ALA A 232 9.58 -16.94 -5.19
CA ALA A 232 10.93 -16.52 -5.52
C ALA A 232 11.35 -17.00 -6.92
N PHE A 233 11.98 -16.11 -7.69
CA PHE A 233 12.59 -16.40 -8.99
C PHE A 233 13.84 -15.54 -9.20
N GLU A 234 14.70 -15.94 -10.14
CA GLU A 234 15.88 -15.17 -10.50
C GLU A 234 15.48 -13.79 -11.05
N GLY A 235 16.12 -12.71 -10.56
CA GLY A 235 15.76 -11.33 -10.90
C GLY A 235 14.52 -10.78 -10.17
N GLY A 236 13.79 -11.58 -9.36
CA GLY A 236 12.54 -11.19 -8.73
C GLY A 236 12.63 -9.93 -7.86
N LYS A 237 13.78 -9.68 -7.21
CA LYS A 237 14.00 -8.45 -6.45
C LYS A 237 14.00 -7.21 -7.36
N ASN A 238 14.64 -7.31 -8.54
CA ASN A 238 14.66 -6.22 -9.51
C ASN A 238 13.30 -5.99 -10.15
N ALA A 239 12.63 -7.08 -10.58
CA ALA A 239 11.28 -7.01 -11.13
C ALA A 239 10.29 -6.36 -10.15
N ARG A 240 10.38 -6.69 -8.85
CA ARG A 240 9.58 -6.03 -7.81
C ARG A 240 9.90 -4.54 -7.70
N LYS A 241 11.17 -4.12 -7.81
CA LYS A 241 11.54 -2.71 -7.82
C LYS A 241 10.95 -1.95 -9.01
N VAL A 242 10.93 -2.57 -10.19
CA VAL A 242 10.28 -1.98 -11.37
C VAL A 242 8.79 -1.72 -11.06
N LEU A 243 8.07 -2.70 -10.51
CA LEU A 243 6.67 -2.51 -10.12
C LEU A 243 6.50 -1.47 -8.99
N GLU A 244 7.47 -1.34 -8.10
CA GLU A 244 7.40 -0.38 -7.00
C GLU A 244 7.49 1.06 -7.48
N TYR A 245 8.38 1.36 -8.44
CA TYR A 245 8.77 2.72 -8.76
C TYR A 245 8.28 3.21 -10.13
N ALA A 246 8.10 2.32 -11.12
CA ALA A 246 7.81 2.74 -12.49
C ALA A 246 6.53 3.58 -12.65
N MET A 247 5.50 3.31 -11.85
CA MET A 247 4.25 4.09 -11.89
C MET A 247 4.26 5.22 -10.85
N SER A 248 4.76 4.98 -9.64
CA SER A 248 4.72 5.95 -8.57
C SER A 248 5.63 7.15 -8.85
N ASP A 249 6.88 6.90 -9.27
CA ASP A 249 7.82 7.98 -9.55
C ASP A 249 7.34 8.84 -10.75
N LEU A 250 6.79 8.17 -11.78
CA LEU A 250 6.20 8.89 -12.91
C LEU A 250 5.01 9.74 -12.46
N ALA A 251 4.11 9.20 -11.64
CA ALA A 251 2.92 9.91 -11.17
C ALA A 251 3.31 11.18 -10.38
N VAL A 252 4.30 11.09 -9.51
CA VAL A 252 4.82 12.24 -8.75
C VAL A 252 5.43 13.29 -9.70
N ALA A 253 6.33 12.89 -10.60
CA ALA A 253 6.99 13.83 -11.51
C ALA A 253 6.00 14.54 -12.46
N ASP A 254 4.98 13.81 -12.93
CA ASP A 254 3.97 14.36 -13.82
C ASP A 254 2.99 15.27 -13.06
N ARG A 255 2.63 14.92 -11.82
CA ARG A 255 1.80 15.77 -10.96
C ARG A 255 2.52 17.08 -10.63
N ASP A 256 3.81 17.05 -10.29
CA ASP A 256 4.64 18.24 -10.10
C ASP A 256 4.59 19.16 -11.34
N THR A 257 4.62 18.55 -12.53
CA THR A 257 4.51 19.29 -13.79
C THR A 257 3.13 19.92 -13.97
N VAL A 258 2.05 19.19 -13.62
CA VAL A 258 0.69 19.71 -13.65
C VAL A 258 0.55 20.91 -12.71
N GLU A 259 1.02 20.81 -11.49
CA GLU A 259 0.97 21.88 -10.49
C GLU A 259 1.75 23.14 -10.94
N GLN A 260 2.91 22.96 -11.52
CA GLN A 260 3.67 24.09 -12.10
C GLN A 260 2.90 24.79 -13.23
N ARG A 261 2.18 24.03 -14.07
CA ARG A 261 1.36 24.58 -15.15
C ARG A 261 0.14 25.34 -14.62
N ILE A 262 -0.52 24.80 -13.60
CA ILE A 262 -1.63 25.47 -12.92
C ILE A 262 -1.13 26.77 -12.28
N ALA A 263 -0.01 26.73 -11.57
CA ALA A 263 0.60 27.92 -10.99
C ALA A 263 1.02 28.96 -12.04
N ALA A 264 1.29 28.54 -13.28
CA ALA A 264 1.55 29.40 -14.41
C ALA A 264 0.27 29.93 -15.12
N GLY A 265 -0.93 29.58 -14.60
CA GLY A 265 -2.21 30.09 -15.08
C GLY A 265 -2.93 29.21 -16.10
N GLN A 266 -2.53 27.96 -16.30
CA GLN A 266 -3.32 26.99 -17.05
C GLN A 266 -4.47 26.45 -16.18
N SER A 267 -5.60 26.07 -16.79
CA SER A 267 -6.61 25.28 -16.08
C SER A 267 -6.07 23.85 -15.83
N ALA A 268 -6.61 23.17 -14.81
CA ALA A 268 -6.25 21.77 -14.54
C ALA A 268 -6.43 20.89 -15.79
N GLU A 269 -7.56 21.03 -16.51
CA GLU A 269 -7.81 20.28 -17.75
C GLU A 269 -6.73 20.49 -18.81
N GLN A 270 -6.22 21.72 -18.97
CA GLN A 270 -5.13 22.01 -19.91
C GLN A 270 -3.78 21.46 -19.41
N ALA A 271 -3.55 21.51 -18.11
CA ALA A 271 -2.29 21.11 -17.51
C ALA A 271 -2.09 19.58 -17.53
N GLU A 272 -3.18 18.82 -17.35
CA GLU A 272 -3.14 17.35 -17.20
C GLU A 272 -3.37 16.58 -18.52
N VAL A 273 -3.94 17.20 -19.56
CA VAL A 273 -4.45 16.51 -20.75
C VAL A 273 -3.47 15.57 -21.43
N GLU A 274 -2.18 15.92 -21.51
CA GLU A 274 -1.18 15.09 -22.18
C GLU A 274 -0.90 13.79 -21.42
N PHE A 275 -0.95 13.82 -20.08
CA PHE A 275 -0.69 12.69 -19.19
C PHE A 275 -1.85 11.68 -19.15
N LEU A 276 -3.05 12.11 -19.55
CA LEU A 276 -4.27 11.31 -19.53
C LEU A 276 -4.60 10.63 -20.88
N THR A 277 -3.68 10.71 -21.86
CA THR A 277 -3.89 10.11 -23.17
C THR A 277 -3.56 8.60 -23.18
N ASP A 278 -4.21 7.85 -24.10
CA ASP A 278 -3.86 6.44 -24.35
C ASP A 278 -2.41 6.28 -24.82
N ALA A 279 -1.89 7.24 -25.59
CA ALA A 279 -0.52 7.21 -26.08
C ALA A 279 0.50 7.33 -24.94
N TYR A 280 0.18 8.10 -23.90
CA TYR A 280 1.03 8.25 -22.71
C TYR A 280 1.08 6.94 -21.91
N PHE A 281 -0.09 6.36 -21.61
CA PHE A 281 -0.17 5.02 -21.02
C PHE A 281 0.60 3.98 -21.83
N ASP A 282 0.43 3.97 -23.15
CA ASP A 282 1.09 3.00 -24.03
C ASP A 282 2.60 3.12 -24.03
N SER A 283 3.14 4.34 -23.87
CA SER A 283 4.58 4.55 -23.72
C SER A 283 5.08 3.96 -22.41
N TRP A 284 4.48 4.37 -21.29
CA TRP A 284 4.84 3.84 -19.97
C TRP A 284 4.72 2.31 -19.92
N TYR A 285 3.63 1.75 -20.45
CA TYR A 285 3.39 0.31 -20.47
C TYR A 285 4.51 -0.45 -21.21
N ARG A 286 4.91 0.01 -22.40
CA ARG A 286 6.00 -0.60 -23.17
C ARG A 286 7.33 -0.53 -22.45
N ASP A 287 7.65 0.63 -21.88
CA ASP A 287 8.91 0.86 -21.17
C ASP A 287 9.00 0.01 -19.89
N THR A 288 7.90 -0.11 -19.16
CA THR A 288 7.81 -0.96 -17.97
C THR A 288 7.90 -2.44 -18.33
N LEU A 289 7.18 -2.88 -19.38
CA LEU A 289 7.24 -4.27 -19.87
C LEU A 289 8.67 -4.65 -20.28
N ALA A 290 9.39 -3.75 -20.97
CA ALA A 290 10.78 -3.98 -21.39
C ALA A 290 11.73 -4.13 -20.19
N GLN A 291 11.48 -3.44 -19.07
CA GLN A 291 12.29 -3.56 -17.86
C GLN A 291 12.00 -4.85 -17.07
N LEU A 292 10.81 -5.46 -17.28
CA LEU A 292 10.40 -6.69 -16.61
C LEU A 292 10.85 -7.96 -17.38
N GLN A 293 11.21 -7.85 -18.66
CA GLN A 293 11.73 -8.93 -19.52
C GLN A 293 13.23 -9.14 -19.33
#